data_2f75fd844e9e1242d38e3af1c9b6c589
#
_entry.id   2f75fd844e9e1242d38e3af1c9b6c589
#
_cell.length_a   1.000
_cell.length_b   1.000
_cell.length_c   1.000
_cell.angle_alpha   90.00
_cell.angle_beta   90.00
_cell.angle_gamma   90.00
#
_symmetry.space_group_name_H-M   'P 1'
#
loop_
_entity.id
_entity.type
_entity.pdbx_description
1 polymer ?
#
loop_
_entity_poly.entity_id
_entity_poly.type
_entity_poly.pdbx_seq_one_letter_code
_entity_poly.pdbx_strand_id
1 'polypeptide(L)'
;MEDRKRQTRFITDLSCTFGATPDAPRSGKITSLSSTGCFVKTKAMVTKKQPLYLRIWMPENRWLRLCGAVNYNMEGVGFSLGFTANGDEERADLDRLLEELRGQQTAVAT
;
A
#
# COMPACT_ATOMS: atom_id res chain seq x y z
N MET A 1 -14.61 12.84 12.32
CA MET A 1 -14.95 12.21 12.80
C MET A 1 -14.85 10.83 12.84
N GLU A 2 -15.76 10.17 12.92
CA GLU A 2 -15.69 8.81 13.09
C GLU A 2 -15.24 8.06 11.96
N ASP A 3 -15.25 8.59 10.81
CA ASP A 3 -14.87 7.86 9.62
C ASP A 3 -13.49 7.35 9.66
N ARG A 4 -12.57 8.08 10.26
CA ARG A 4 -11.23 7.60 10.28
C ARG A 4 -11.10 6.34 11.01
N LYS A 5 -11.93 6.12 12.00
CA LYS A 5 -11.81 4.93 12.75
C LYS A 5 -12.30 3.74 12.03
N ARG A 6 -13.06 3.94 10.98
CA ARG A 6 -13.56 2.83 10.26
C ARG A 6 -12.65 2.36 9.20
N GLN A 7 -11.54 3.02 8.97
CA GLN A 7 -10.61 2.54 8.01
C GLN A 7 -10.04 1.25 8.48
N THR A 8 -10.33 0.19 7.78
CA THR A 8 -9.83 -1.11 8.12
C THR A 8 -8.45 -1.28 7.55
N ARG A 9 -7.52 -1.67 8.38
CA ARG A 9 -6.17 -1.93 7.96
C ARG A 9 -5.96 -3.44 7.97
N PHE A 10 -5.62 -4.00 6.84
CA PHE A 10 -5.44 -5.44 6.71
C PHE A 10 -3.97 -5.79 6.84
N ILE A 11 -3.67 -6.86 7.57
CA ILE A 11 -2.32 -7.40 7.64
C ILE A 11 -2.10 -8.20 6.37
N THR A 12 -1.02 -7.92 5.66
CA THR A 12 -0.79 -8.52 4.36
C THR A 12 0.64 -9.00 4.21
N ASP A 13 0.92 -9.63 3.10
CA ASP A 13 2.27 -10.01 2.72
C ASP A 13 2.34 -9.93 1.21
N LEU A 14 2.16 -8.74 0.68
CA LEU A 14 2.10 -8.54 -0.76
C LEU A 14 3.43 -8.02 -1.28
N SER A 15 3.86 -8.54 -2.42
CA SER A 15 5.06 -8.03 -3.05
C SER A 15 4.77 -6.68 -3.69
N CYS A 16 5.71 -5.78 -3.62
CA CYS A 16 5.55 -4.48 -4.25
C CYS A 16 6.87 -3.95 -4.74
N THR A 17 6.81 -2.95 -5.61
CA THR A 17 7.96 -2.16 -5.97
C THR A 17 7.60 -0.70 -5.79
N PHE A 18 8.60 0.14 -5.59
CA PHE A 18 8.37 1.54 -5.36
C PHE A 18 9.58 2.35 -5.82
N GLY A 19 9.40 3.64 -5.94
CA GLY A 19 10.52 4.52 -6.31
C GLY A 19 10.05 5.90 -6.65
N ALA A 20 11.00 6.77 -6.89
CA ALA A 20 10.72 8.16 -7.23
C ALA A 20 10.30 8.34 -8.68
N THR A 21 10.42 7.29 -9.49
CA THR A 21 10.04 7.33 -10.89
C THR A 21 8.99 6.26 -11.16
N PRO A 22 8.25 6.39 -12.28
CA PRO A 22 7.16 5.44 -12.55
C PRO A 22 7.58 3.98 -12.68
N ASP A 23 8.82 3.71 -13.04
CA ASP A 23 9.26 2.31 -13.13
C ASP A 23 9.50 1.69 -11.76
N ALA A 24 9.45 2.49 -10.71
CA ALA A 24 9.44 1.97 -9.33
C ALA A 24 10.41 0.81 -9.16
N PRO A 25 11.72 1.09 -9.17
CA PRO A 25 12.72 0.02 -9.27
C PRO A 25 13.07 -0.69 -7.97
N ARG A 26 12.58 -0.22 -6.83
CA ARG A 26 12.97 -0.83 -5.55
C ARG A 26 11.93 -1.80 -5.10
N SER A 27 12.36 -2.90 -4.48
CA SER A 27 11.45 -3.94 -4.01
C SER A 27 11.13 -3.81 -2.55
N GLY A 28 9.94 -4.24 -2.18
CA GLY A 28 9.54 -4.27 -0.78
C GLY A 28 8.37 -5.19 -0.59
N LYS A 29 7.87 -5.22 0.64
CA LYS A 29 6.69 -6.02 0.97
C LYS A 29 5.70 -5.12 1.66
N ILE A 30 4.44 -5.22 1.27
CA ILE A 30 3.38 -4.50 1.94
C ILE A 30 2.88 -5.37 3.06
N THR A 31 3.10 -4.93 4.28
CA THR A 31 2.72 -5.70 5.46
C THR A 31 1.41 -5.23 6.06
N SER A 32 0.92 -4.05 5.67
CA SER A 32 -0.43 -3.64 6.01
C SER A 32 -0.96 -2.74 4.92
N LEU A 33 -2.26 -2.79 4.69
CA LEU A 33 -2.89 -2.06 3.60
C LEU A 33 -4.28 -1.60 4.02
N SER A 34 -4.61 -0.38 3.65
CA SER A 34 -5.94 0.18 3.86
C SER A 34 -6.33 0.99 2.64
N SER A 35 -7.50 1.58 2.65
CA SER A 35 -7.95 2.39 1.52
C SER A 35 -7.17 3.68 1.37
N THR A 36 -6.43 4.10 2.39
CA THR A 36 -5.72 5.38 2.34
C THR A 36 -4.22 5.25 2.38
N GLY A 37 -3.69 4.06 2.59
CA GLY A 37 -2.24 3.92 2.65
C GLY A 37 -1.80 2.52 2.98
N CYS A 38 -0.48 2.37 3.12
CA CYS A 38 0.09 1.06 3.40
C CYS A 38 1.41 1.24 4.14
N PHE A 39 1.89 0.14 4.71
CA PHE A 39 3.24 0.11 5.26
C PHE A 39 4.08 -0.79 4.37
N VAL A 40 5.23 -0.27 3.93
CA VAL A 40 6.15 -1.01 3.06
C VAL A 40 7.37 -1.39 3.87
N LYS A 41 7.59 -2.70 3.99
CA LYS A 41 8.76 -3.22 4.68
C LYS A 41 9.92 -3.26 3.72
N THR A 42 10.99 -2.56 4.02
CA THR A 42 12.15 -2.47 3.15
C THR A 42 13.30 -1.87 3.93
N LYS A 43 14.52 -2.12 3.50
CA LYS A 43 15.68 -1.45 4.08
C LYS A 43 16.08 -0.21 3.31
N ALA A 44 15.35 0.11 2.25
CA ALA A 44 15.65 1.31 1.48
C ALA A 44 15.34 2.54 2.29
N MET A 45 16.10 3.59 2.05
CA MET A 45 15.89 4.84 2.76
C MET A 45 15.00 5.73 1.94
N VAL A 46 14.00 6.30 2.60
CA VAL A 46 13.10 7.27 1.97
C VAL A 46 12.98 8.46 2.90
N THR A 47 12.48 9.56 2.39
CA THR A 47 12.36 10.79 3.14
C THR A 47 10.90 11.11 3.41
N LYS A 48 10.62 11.62 4.61
CA LYS A 48 9.28 12.01 4.96
C LYS A 48 8.75 13.01 3.93
N LYS A 49 7.51 12.81 3.51
CA LYS A 49 6.82 13.62 2.52
C LYS A 49 7.30 13.41 1.09
N GLN A 50 8.23 12.52 0.88
CA GLN A 50 8.70 12.24 -0.47
C GLN A 50 7.59 11.59 -1.28
N PRO A 51 7.32 12.08 -2.50
CA PRO A 51 6.34 11.41 -3.36
C PRO A 51 6.94 10.16 -3.96
N LEU A 52 6.15 9.10 -4.00
CA LEU A 52 6.63 7.84 -4.53
C LEU A 52 5.57 7.20 -5.42
N TYR A 53 6.05 6.44 -6.39
CA TYR A 53 5.22 5.55 -7.19
C TYR A 53 5.30 4.18 -6.54
N LEU A 54 4.18 3.48 -6.53
CA LEU A 54 4.07 2.17 -5.90
C LEU A 54 3.38 1.21 -6.86
N ARG A 55 3.89 -0.01 -6.97
CA ARG A 55 3.22 -1.06 -7.72
C ARG A 55 3.05 -2.25 -6.80
N ILE A 56 1.83 -2.74 -6.69
CA ILE A 56 1.49 -3.87 -5.85
C ILE A 56 1.16 -5.06 -6.73
N TRP A 57 1.77 -6.21 -6.45
CA TRP A 57 1.49 -7.42 -7.22
C TRP A 57 0.19 -8.01 -6.71
N MET A 58 -0.81 -8.08 -7.57
CA MET A 58 -2.15 -8.50 -7.19
C MET A 58 -2.35 -9.99 -7.48
N PRO A 59 -3.31 -10.61 -6.80
CA PRO A 59 -3.57 -12.03 -7.02
C PRO A 59 -3.91 -12.40 -8.46
N GLU A 60 -4.42 -11.44 -9.24
CA GLU A 60 -4.72 -11.71 -10.64
C GLU A 60 -3.50 -11.69 -11.52
N ASN A 61 -2.31 -11.65 -10.95
CA ASN A 61 -1.07 -11.62 -11.70
C ASN A 61 -0.93 -10.37 -12.54
N ARG A 62 -1.21 -9.24 -11.94
CA ARG A 62 -0.96 -7.96 -12.59
C ARG A 62 -0.62 -6.93 -11.52
N TRP A 63 -0.05 -5.82 -11.96
CA TRP A 63 0.37 -4.77 -11.05
C TRP A 63 -0.74 -3.75 -10.85
N LEU A 64 -0.95 -3.36 -9.61
CA LEU A 64 -1.78 -2.21 -9.28
C LEU A 64 -0.85 -1.04 -9.05
N ARG A 65 -1.04 0.03 -9.79
CA ARG A 65 -0.17 1.20 -9.71
C ARG A 65 -0.83 2.30 -8.89
N LEU A 66 -0.12 2.79 -7.92
CA LEU A 66 -0.63 3.85 -7.05
C LEU A 66 0.46 4.88 -6.84
N CYS A 67 0.05 6.09 -6.46
CA CYS A 67 0.97 7.14 -6.07
C CYS A 67 0.70 7.51 -4.62
N GLY A 68 1.73 7.92 -3.93
CA GLY A 68 1.59 8.34 -2.56
C GLY A 68 2.73 9.19 -2.09
N ALA A 69 2.70 9.55 -0.83
CA ALA A 69 3.76 10.30 -0.20
C ALA A 69 4.09 9.65 1.14
N VAL A 70 5.34 9.69 1.50
CA VAL A 70 5.82 9.06 2.73
C VAL A 70 5.28 9.80 3.94
N ASN A 71 4.58 9.11 4.82
CA ASN A 71 4.10 9.69 6.07
C ASN A 71 5.19 9.69 7.12
N TYR A 72 5.84 8.56 7.29
CA TYR A 72 6.97 8.48 8.21
C TYR A 72 7.84 7.31 7.78
N ASN A 73 9.06 7.33 8.26
CA ASN A 73 10.07 6.35 7.90
C ASN A 73 10.62 5.73 9.19
N MET A 74 10.67 4.39 9.22
CA MET A 74 11.27 3.66 10.32
C MET A 74 12.55 3.05 9.78
N GLU A 75 13.65 3.70 10.08
CA GLU A 75 14.93 3.32 9.49
C GLU A 75 15.25 1.86 9.71
N GLY A 76 15.60 1.17 8.65
CA GLY A 76 15.95 -0.25 8.73
C GLY A 76 14.74 -1.17 8.75
N VAL A 77 13.54 -0.63 8.84
CA VAL A 77 12.31 -1.42 8.92
C VAL A 77 11.42 -1.17 7.71
N GLY A 78 11.12 0.08 7.41
CA GLY A 78 10.24 0.40 6.31
C GLY A 78 9.64 1.78 6.45
N PHE A 79 8.58 2.04 5.71
CA PHE A 79 7.94 3.34 5.75
C PHE A 79 6.43 3.23 5.55
N SER A 80 5.72 4.22 6.04
CA SER A 80 4.29 4.33 5.84
C SER A 80 4.04 5.27 4.67
N LEU A 81 3.21 4.84 3.73
CA LEU A 81 2.89 5.61 2.54
C LEU A 81 1.41 5.95 2.55
N GLY A 82 1.09 7.23 2.42
CA GLY A 82 -0.29 7.67 2.27
C GLY A 82 -0.59 7.83 0.80
N PHE A 83 -1.70 7.26 0.33
CA PHE A 83 -2.04 7.37 -1.08
C PHE A 83 -2.51 8.78 -1.38
N THR A 84 -2.05 9.33 -2.51
CA THR A 84 -2.46 10.64 -2.94
C THR A 84 -3.45 10.51 -4.08
N ALA A 85 -3.60 11.52 -4.89
CA ALA A 85 -4.60 11.49 -5.95
C ALA A 85 -4.31 10.37 -6.93
N ASN A 86 -5.17 9.39 -6.99
CA ASN A 86 -5.06 8.28 -7.92
C ASN A 86 -6.30 8.28 -8.82
N GLY A 87 -6.17 7.69 -10.00
CA GLY A 87 -7.28 7.67 -10.94
C GLY A 87 -8.39 6.74 -10.48
N ASP A 88 -9.53 6.85 -11.12
CA ASP A 88 -10.69 6.05 -10.78
C ASP A 88 -10.43 4.57 -10.97
N GLU A 89 -9.70 4.23 -12.01
CA GLU A 89 -9.40 2.84 -12.29
C GLU A 89 -8.52 2.25 -11.22
N GLU A 90 -7.52 3.00 -10.81
CA GLU A 90 -6.61 2.54 -9.75
C GLU A 90 -7.34 2.41 -8.42
N ARG A 91 -8.24 3.34 -8.14
CA ARG A 91 -8.98 3.26 -6.91
C ARG A 91 -9.94 2.06 -6.92
N ALA A 92 -10.54 1.78 -8.06
CA ALA A 92 -11.41 0.62 -8.19
C ALA A 92 -10.63 -0.67 -7.99
N ASP A 93 -9.41 -0.73 -8.53
CA ASP A 93 -8.56 -1.90 -8.35
C ASP A 93 -8.18 -2.07 -6.88
N LEU A 94 -7.86 -0.97 -6.22
CA LEU A 94 -7.52 -1.04 -4.80
C LEU A 94 -8.73 -1.52 -3.99
N ASP A 95 -9.91 -1.01 -4.29
CA ASP A 95 -11.12 -1.43 -3.59
C ASP A 95 -11.38 -2.92 -3.78
N ARG A 96 -11.15 -3.43 -4.98
CA ARG A 96 -11.32 -4.85 -5.24
C ARG A 96 -10.33 -5.68 -4.45
N LEU A 97 -9.09 -5.23 -4.38
CA LEU A 97 -8.08 -5.93 -3.60
C LEU A 97 -8.46 -5.94 -2.13
N LEU A 98 -8.94 -4.82 -1.61
CA LEU A 98 -9.34 -4.75 -0.21
C LEU A 98 -10.54 -5.66 0.06
N GLU A 99 -11.44 -5.79 -0.89
CA GLU A 99 -12.56 -6.69 -0.71
C GLU A 99 -12.10 -8.15 -0.65
N GLU A 100 -11.13 -8.51 -1.45
CA GLU A 100 -10.58 -9.84 -1.38
C GLU A 100 -9.90 -10.09 -0.05
N LEU A 101 -9.16 -9.11 0.44
CA LEU A 101 -8.50 -9.26 1.73
C LEU A 101 -9.52 -9.35 2.85
N ARG A 102 -10.61 -8.59 2.74
CA ARG A 102 -11.65 -8.65 3.74
C ARG A 102 -12.25 -10.04 3.81
N GLY A 103 -12.50 -10.67 2.68
CA GLY A 103 -13.03 -12.01 2.65
C GLY A 103 -12.11 -13.02 3.29
N GLN A 104 -10.83 -12.90 3.00
CA GLN A 104 -9.85 -13.81 3.58
C GLN A 104 -9.70 -13.63 5.08
N GLN A 105 -9.68 -12.39 5.54
CA GLN A 105 -9.42 -12.14 6.95
C GLN A 105 -10.65 -12.25 7.81
N THR A 106 -11.82 -12.15 7.22
CA THR A 106 -13.02 -12.35 7.96
C THR A 106 -13.07 -13.74 8.57
N ALA A 107 -12.63 -14.72 7.81
CA ALA A 107 -12.61 -16.08 8.32
C ALA A 107 -11.64 -16.22 9.48
N VAL A 108 -10.56 -15.46 9.45
CA VAL A 108 -9.57 -15.56 10.50
C VAL A 108 -9.98 -14.79 11.72
N ALA A 109 -10.67 -13.70 11.55
CA ALA A 109 -10.98 -12.82 12.64
C ALA A 109 -12.00 -13.39 13.59
N THR A 110 -12.76 -14.34 13.17
CA THR A 110 -13.70 -14.94 14.09
C THR A 110 -13.05 -16.04 14.88
#